data_2dd70f1a8134ed9e4c729a93e0e976eb
#
_entry.id   2dd70f1a8134ed9e4c729a93e0e976eb
#
_cell.length_a   1.000
_cell.length_b   1.000
_cell.length_c   1.000
_cell.angle_alpha   90.00
_cell.angle_beta   90.00
_cell.angle_gamma   90.00
#
_symmetry.space_group_name_H-M   'P 1'
#
loop_
_entity.id
_entity.type
_entity.pdbx_description
1 polymer ?
#
loop_
_entity_poly.entity_id
_entity_poly.type
_entity_poly.pdbx_seq_one_letter_code
_entity_poly.pdbx_strand_id
1 'polypeptide(L)'
;ISSAIDLGGAPGSWLQVLKEYKNIKHTIALDVLDLEPVDGVRIYNQDIRDEELLDKIFVENNIVIDLVLSDIAPNITGISDIDQSNFSEISLTILDFCKSRLKPGGTMIMKYFLGSGFDQTLKMLDNNFMKIDVFKPASSKKKSNEVYLICIDFKD
;
A
#
# COMPACT_ATOMS: atom_id res chain seq x y z
N ILE A 1 12.13 -7.73 -7.68
CA ILE A 1 11.81 -6.58 -6.78
C ILE A 1 13.12 -6.11 -6.18
N SER A 2 13.50 -4.88 -6.46
CA SER A 2 14.71 -4.24 -5.93
C SER A 2 14.41 -3.06 -5.00
N SER A 3 13.20 -2.53 -5.09
CA SER A 3 12.74 -1.39 -4.29
C SER A 3 11.30 -1.61 -3.80
N ALA A 4 11.06 -1.31 -2.55
CA ALA A 4 9.75 -1.42 -1.93
C ALA A 4 9.43 -0.20 -1.09
N ILE A 5 8.15 0.17 -1.05
CA ILE A 5 7.64 1.18 -0.15
C ILE A 5 6.51 0.62 0.70
N ASP A 6 6.51 0.97 1.98
CA ASP A 6 5.45 0.66 2.94
C ASP A 6 4.70 1.96 3.28
N LEU A 7 3.45 2.03 2.85
CA LEU A 7 2.54 3.15 3.09
C LEU A 7 1.69 2.84 4.32
N GLY A 8 1.78 3.68 5.34
CA GLY A 8 1.19 3.40 6.64
C GLY A 8 1.99 2.36 7.42
N GLY A 9 3.31 2.49 7.40
CA GLY A 9 4.25 1.49 7.91
C GLY A 9 4.24 1.28 9.43
N ALA A 10 3.63 2.15 10.21
CA ALA A 10 3.55 1.99 11.66
C ALA A 10 2.69 0.76 12.06
N PRO A 11 3.14 -0.08 13.00
CA PRO A 11 4.35 -0.02 13.82
C PRO A 11 5.63 -0.63 13.22
N GLY A 12 5.65 -1.01 11.93
CA GLY A 12 6.87 -1.49 11.25
C GLY A 12 6.95 -3.01 11.00
N SER A 13 5.85 -3.73 11.16
CA SER A 13 5.82 -5.20 10.99
C SER A 13 6.21 -5.63 9.58
N TRP A 14 5.73 -4.94 8.56
CA TRP A 14 6.03 -5.27 7.16
C TRP A 14 7.47 -4.92 6.79
N LEU A 15 8.03 -3.87 7.40
CA LEU A 15 9.42 -3.47 7.19
C LEU A 15 10.39 -4.56 7.66
N GLN A 16 10.07 -5.23 8.78
CA GLN A 16 10.88 -6.35 9.28
C GLN A 16 10.88 -7.52 8.29
N VAL A 17 9.71 -7.83 7.70
CA VAL A 17 9.60 -8.86 6.67
C VAL A 17 10.39 -8.48 5.42
N LEU A 18 10.29 -7.23 4.95
CA LEU A 18 11.03 -6.77 3.77
C LEU A 18 12.54 -6.91 3.92
N LYS A 19 13.08 -6.73 5.14
CA LYS A 19 14.52 -6.90 5.43
C LYS A 19 15.03 -8.33 5.24
N GLU A 20 14.17 -9.33 5.32
CA GLU A 20 14.54 -10.71 5.09
C GLU A 20 14.85 -11.01 3.61
N TYR A 21 14.35 -10.14 2.72
CA TYR A 21 14.54 -10.28 1.27
C TYR A 21 15.77 -9.53 0.78
N LYS A 22 16.90 -10.22 0.68
CA LYS A 22 18.22 -9.66 0.29
C LYS A 22 18.23 -8.96 -1.07
N ASN A 23 17.26 -9.23 -1.93
CA ASN A 23 17.14 -8.62 -3.26
C ASN A 23 16.55 -7.22 -3.20
N ILE A 24 15.90 -6.83 -2.10
CA ILE A 24 15.34 -5.49 -1.92
C ILE A 24 16.46 -4.58 -1.41
N LYS A 25 16.91 -3.69 -2.28
CA LYS A 25 18.04 -2.78 -2.00
C LYS A 25 17.58 -1.45 -1.41
N HIS A 26 16.36 -1.05 -1.71
CA HIS A 26 15.78 0.22 -1.27
C HIS A 26 14.44 -0.06 -0.62
N THR A 27 14.37 0.18 0.68
CA THR A 27 13.12 0.12 1.45
C THR A 27 12.82 1.52 1.98
N ILE A 28 11.61 1.97 1.71
CA ILE A 28 11.08 3.26 2.14
C ILE A 28 9.84 3.00 2.98
N ALA A 29 9.64 3.79 4.02
CA ALA A 29 8.40 3.83 4.79
C ALA A 29 7.87 5.26 4.82
N LEU A 30 6.57 5.40 4.57
CA LEU A 30 5.82 6.64 4.73
C LEU A 30 4.69 6.41 5.73
N ASP A 31 4.64 7.23 6.76
CA ASP A 31 3.54 7.25 7.72
C ASP A 31 3.35 8.65 8.30
N VAL A 32 2.13 9.02 8.62
CA VAL A 32 1.83 10.26 9.37
C VAL A 32 2.18 10.11 10.85
N LEU A 33 2.30 8.87 11.33
CA LEU A 33 2.73 8.53 12.68
C LEU A 33 4.25 8.33 12.71
N ASP A 34 4.84 8.57 13.88
CA ASP A 34 6.25 8.29 14.10
C ASP A 34 6.52 6.79 14.04
N LEU A 35 7.54 6.43 13.27
CA LEU A 35 8.06 5.07 13.17
C LEU A 35 9.38 4.96 13.91
N GLU A 36 9.55 3.89 14.67
CA GLU A 36 10.85 3.56 15.23
C GLU A 36 11.87 3.31 14.12
N PRO A 37 13.10 3.79 14.25
CA PRO A 37 14.14 3.57 13.25
C PRO A 37 14.34 2.08 12.96
N VAL A 38 14.31 1.73 11.67
CA VAL A 38 14.60 0.37 11.20
C VAL A 38 15.85 0.42 10.33
N ASP A 39 16.85 -0.36 10.70
CA ASP A 39 18.13 -0.39 9.98
C ASP A 39 17.94 -0.73 8.49
N GLY A 40 18.53 0.09 7.61
CA GLY A 40 18.42 -0.05 6.16
C GLY A 40 17.11 0.46 5.56
N VAL A 41 16.20 1.04 6.34
CA VAL A 41 14.94 1.63 5.88
C VAL A 41 15.04 3.15 5.93
N ARG A 42 14.60 3.81 4.85
CA ARG A 42 14.40 5.26 4.82
C ARG A 42 12.98 5.56 5.29
N ILE A 43 12.87 6.22 6.44
CA ILE A 43 11.58 6.55 7.05
C ILE A 43 11.28 8.04 6.85
N TYR A 44 10.08 8.33 6.37
CA TYR A 44 9.56 9.67 6.21
C TYR A 44 8.24 9.81 6.97
N ASN A 45 8.19 10.74 7.92
CA ASN A 45 6.96 11.06 8.65
C ASN A 45 6.15 12.06 7.82
N GLN A 46 5.34 11.54 6.90
CA GLN A 46 4.67 12.33 5.88
C GLN A 46 3.36 11.71 5.43
N ASP A 47 2.48 12.58 4.89
CA ASP A 47 1.24 12.17 4.26
C ASP A 47 1.51 11.75 2.80
N ILE A 48 0.98 10.60 2.40
CA ILE A 48 1.06 10.07 1.03
C ILE A 48 0.42 11.01 -0.02
N ARG A 49 -0.38 11.99 0.41
CA ARG A 49 -1.00 13.01 -0.44
C ARG A 49 -0.15 14.25 -0.67
N ASP A 50 0.99 14.36 0.00
CA ASP A 50 1.94 15.48 -0.18
C ASP A 50 2.83 15.26 -1.41
N GLU A 51 2.30 15.62 -2.58
CA GLU A 51 2.97 15.44 -3.87
C GLU A 51 4.32 16.17 -3.96
N GLU A 52 4.44 17.38 -3.38
CA GLU A 52 5.68 18.15 -3.43
C GLU A 52 6.82 17.42 -2.71
N LEU A 53 6.49 16.80 -1.58
CA LEU A 53 7.46 16.05 -0.82
C LEU A 53 7.79 14.71 -1.47
N LEU A 54 6.77 14.02 -2.01
CA LEU A 54 6.97 12.78 -2.77
C LEU A 54 7.91 13.02 -3.95
N ASP A 55 7.77 14.14 -4.65
CA ASP A 55 8.68 14.52 -5.73
C ASP A 55 10.12 14.66 -5.23
N LYS A 56 10.34 15.32 -4.10
CA LYS A 56 11.69 15.41 -3.52
C LYS A 56 12.25 14.02 -3.18
N ILE A 57 11.45 13.16 -2.56
CA ILE A 57 11.91 11.81 -2.17
C ILE A 57 12.28 10.97 -3.39
N PHE A 58 11.42 10.94 -4.40
CA PHE A 58 11.54 9.98 -5.50
C PHE A 58 12.34 10.52 -6.68
N VAL A 59 12.09 11.76 -7.11
CA VAL A 59 12.75 12.35 -8.27
C VAL A 59 14.20 12.71 -7.94
N GLU A 60 14.45 13.41 -6.83
CA GLU A 60 15.80 13.80 -6.44
C GLU A 60 16.73 12.61 -6.15
N ASN A 61 16.17 11.51 -5.66
CA ASN A 61 16.92 10.28 -5.38
C ASN A 61 16.89 9.27 -6.52
N ASN A 62 16.22 9.58 -7.64
CA ASN A 62 16.04 8.67 -8.78
C ASN A 62 15.54 7.27 -8.38
N ILE A 63 14.53 7.23 -7.51
CA ILE A 63 13.96 5.98 -6.98
C ILE A 63 12.77 5.57 -7.82
N VAL A 64 12.81 4.35 -8.34
CA VAL A 64 11.71 3.70 -9.04
C VAL A 64 11.19 2.57 -8.16
N ILE A 65 9.89 2.53 -7.90
CA ILE A 65 9.28 1.55 -7.00
C ILE A 65 8.82 0.30 -7.77
N ASP A 66 9.24 -0.87 -7.29
CA ASP A 66 8.81 -2.17 -7.78
C ASP A 66 7.60 -2.73 -7.00
N LEU A 67 7.52 -2.42 -5.71
CA LEU A 67 6.52 -2.96 -4.79
C LEU A 67 5.97 -1.87 -3.88
N VAL A 68 4.66 -1.70 -3.91
CA VAL A 68 3.92 -0.87 -2.96
C VAL A 68 3.19 -1.79 -1.98
N LEU A 69 3.43 -1.58 -0.70
CA LEU A 69 2.70 -2.22 0.39
C LEU A 69 1.86 -1.16 1.10
N SER A 70 0.65 -1.51 1.53
CA SER A 70 -0.16 -0.62 2.35
C SER A 70 -1.02 -1.39 3.34
N ASP A 71 -0.79 -1.12 4.61
CA ASP A 71 -1.62 -1.58 5.73
C ASP A 71 -2.50 -0.44 6.29
N ILE A 72 -2.63 0.65 5.54
CA ILE A 72 -3.47 1.79 5.93
C ILE A 72 -4.92 1.31 6.08
N ALA A 73 -5.52 1.61 7.23
CA ALA A 73 -6.92 1.39 7.48
C ALA A 73 -7.54 2.68 8.02
N PRO A 74 -8.77 3.04 7.59
CA PRO A 74 -9.49 4.15 8.19
C PRO A 74 -9.91 3.79 9.61
N ASN A 75 -10.26 4.79 10.40
CA ASN A 75 -10.94 4.58 11.66
C ASN A 75 -12.30 3.90 11.40
N ILE A 76 -12.51 2.73 12.00
CA ILE A 76 -13.75 1.99 11.87
C ILE A 76 -14.84 2.66 12.74
N THR A 77 -15.90 3.12 12.10
CA THR A 77 -17.04 3.79 12.75
C THR A 77 -18.07 2.80 13.25
N GLY A 78 -18.12 1.60 12.68
CA GLY A 78 -19.16 0.60 12.87
C GLY A 78 -20.38 0.82 11.97
N ILE A 79 -20.38 1.87 11.15
CA ILE A 79 -21.43 2.15 10.16
C ILE A 79 -20.91 1.69 8.80
N SER A 80 -21.47 0.61 8.28
CA SER A 80 -20.96 -0.12 7.11
C SER A 80 -20.71 0.78 5.90
N ASP A 81 -21.65 1.64 5.54
CA ASP A 81 -21.53 2.49 4.35
C ASP A 81 -20.45 3.55 4.48
N ILE A 82 -20.27 4.10 5.69
CA ILE A 82 -19.20 5.06 5.99
C ILE A 82 -17.86 4.37 5.92
N ASP A 83 -17.73 3.21 6.55
CA ASP A 83 -16.48 2.46 6.57
C ASP A 83 -16.08 2.03 5.16
N GLN A 84 -17.03 1.57 4.33
CA GLN A 84 -16.79 1.22 2.93
C GLN A 84 -16.37 2.43 2.08
N SER A 85 -16.98 3.59 2.27
CA SER A 85 -16.59 4.82 1.60
C SER A 85 -15.16 5.23 1.94
N ASN A 86 -14.80 5.14 3.22
CA ASN A 86 -13.44 5.46 3.70
C ASN A 86 -12.39 4.51 3.12
N PHE A 87 -12.68 3.20 3.04
CA PHE A 87 -11.78 2.24 2.40
C PHE A 87 -11.63 2.49 0.89
N SER A 88 -12.71 2.85 0.21
CA SER A 88 -12.67 3.19 -1.22
C SER A 88 -11.82 4.44 -1.46
N GLU A 89 -11.92 5.46 -0.62
CA GLU A 89 -11.10 6.68 -0.70
C GLU A 89 -9.61 6.38 -0.50
N ILE A 90 -9.26 5.59 0.52
CA ILE A 90 -7.87 5.16 0.75
C ILE A 90 -7.34 4.36 -0.44
N SER A 91 -8.16 3.47 -1.00
CA SER A 91 -7.76 2.67 -2.17
C SER A 91 -7.48 3.55 -3.39
N LEU A 92 -8.27 4.60 -3.61
CA LEU A 92 -8.02 5.59 -4.66
C LEU A 92 -6.70 6.33 -4.43
N THR A 93 -6.46 6.79 -3.20
CA THR A 93 -5.22 7.50 -2.84
C THR A 93 -3.99 6.63 -3.08
N ILE A 94 -4.04 5.34 -2.69
CA ILE A 94 -2.94 4.39 -2.93
C ILE A 94 -2.76 4.12 -4.42
N LEU A 95 -3.85 3.99 -5.18
CA LEU A 95 -3.78 3.80 -6.62
C LEU A 95 -3.19 5.02 -7.33
N ASP A 96 -3.54 6.24 -6.93
CA ASP A 96 -2.98 7.47 -7.50
C ASP A 96 -1.48 7.58 -7.19
N PHE A 97 -1.05 7.17 -5.99
CA PHE A 97 0.36 6.99 -5.69
C PHE A 97 1.04 5.99 -6.64
N CYS A 98 0.40 4.83 -6.90
CA CYS A 98 0.93 3.83 -7.84
C CYS A 98 1.07 4.41 -9.26
N LYS A 99 0.07 5.15 -9.75
CA LYS A 99 0.12 5.78 -11.09
C LYS A 99 1.28 6.75 -11.24
N SER A 100 1.67 7.43 -10.17
CA SER A 100 2.76 8.40 -10.21
C SER A 100 4.14 7.80 -9.93
N ARG A 101 4.25 6.66 -9.24
CA ARG A 101 5.51 6.17 -8.67
C ARG A 101 5.81 4.69 -8.90
N LEU A 102 4.81 3.85 -9.11
CA LEU A 102 5.01 2.43 -9.38
C LEU A 102 5.42 2.23 -10.83
N LYS A 103 6.46 1.45 -11.08
CA LYS A 103 6.88 1.16 -12.45
C LYS A 103 5.87 0.24 -13.16
N PRO A 104 5.80 0.27 -14.49
CA PRO A 104 5.11 -0.77 -15.26
C PRO A 104 5.62 -2.17 -14.87
N GLY A 105 4.72 -3.14 -14.75
CA GLY A 105 5.05 -4.48 -14.24
C GLY A 105 5.22 -4.57 -12.72
N GLY A 106 5.06 -3.46 -11.99
CA GLY A 106 5.15 -3.42 -10.54
C GLY A 106 3.98 -4.10 -9.84
N THR A 107 4.11 -4.30 -8.54
CA THR A 107 3.11 -4.98 -7.69
C THR A 107 2.65 -4.05 -6.57
N MET A 108 1.36 -4.09 -6.27
CA MET A 108 0.78 -3.44 -5.10
C MET A 108 0.08 -4.47 -4.22
N ILE A 109 0.29 -4.40 -2.92
CA ILE A 109 -0.43 -5.20 -1.92
C ILE A 109 -1.05 -4.23 -0.93
N MET A 110 -2.37 -4.27 -0.79
CA MET A 110 -3.05 -3.38 0.16
C MET A 110 -4.12 -4.10 0.96
N LYS A 111 -4.30 -3.67 2.21
CA LYS A 111 -5.42 -4.10 3.04
C LYS A 111 -6.74 -3.56 2.48
N TYR A 112 -7.78 -4.38 2.54
CA TYR A 112 -9.14 -3.98 2.24
C TYR A 112 -10.15 -4.69 3.15
N PHE A 113 -11.32 -4.10 3.31
CA PHE A 113 -12.43 -4.73 4.03
C PHE A 113 -13.57 -5.06 3.07
N LEU A 114 -13.95 -6.33 3.01
CA LEU A 114 -15.07 -6.78 2.19
C LEU A 114 -16.38 -6.10 2.61
N GLY A 115 -17.12 -5.62 1.62
CA GLY A 115 -18.41 -4.95 1.83
C GLY A 115 -19.00 -4.43 0.51
N SER A 116 -19.95 -3.53 0.60
CA SER A 116 -20.73 -3.03 -0.54
C SER A 116 -19.90 -2.34 -1.64
N GLY A 117 -18.76 -1.73 -1.29
CA GLY A 117 -17.85 -1.05 -2.25
C GLY A 117 -16.81 -1.97 -2.91
N PHE A 118 -16.76 -3.24 -2.54
CA PHE A 118 -15.68 -4.13 -2.96
C PHE A 118 -15.61 -4.34 -4.49
N ASP A 119 -16.74 -4.63 -5.12
CA ASP A 119 -16.78 -4.87 -6.56
C ASP A 119 -16.38 -3.63 -7.37
N GLN A 120 -16.76 -2.44 -6.90
CA GLN A 120 -16.35 -1.19 -7.55
C GLN A 120 -14.85 -0.95 -7.41
N THR A 121 -14.29 -1.21 -6.23
CA THR A 121 -12.84 -1.13 -6.00
C THR A 121 -12.09 -2.11 -6.87
N LEU A 122 -12.55 -3.37 -6.98
CA LEU A 122 -11.93 -4.35 -7.85
C LEU A 122 -11.94 -3.91 -9.32
N LYS A 123 -13.05 -3.38 -9.84
CA LYS A 123 -13.11 -2.85 -11.22
C LYS A 123 -12.13 -1.72 -11.45
N MET A 124 -12.00 -0.81 -10.50
CA MET A 124 -11.04 0.29 -10.55
C MET A 124 -9.60 -0.23 -10.62
N LEU A 125 -9.25 -1.22 -9.80
CA LEU A 125 -7.92 -1.81 -9.79
C LEU A 125 -7.64 -2.64 -11.05
N ASP A 126 -8.63 -3.38 -11.56
CA ASP A 126 -8.53 -4.21 -12.78
C ASP A 126 -8.20 -3.38 -14.03
N ASN A 127 -8.62 -2.11 -14.06
CA ASN A 127 -8.23 -1.19 -15.12
C ASN A 127 -6.73 -0.86 -15.13
N ASN A 128 -6.05 -1.01 -13.98
CA ASN A 128 -4.66 -0.57 -13.78
C ASN A 128 -3.68 -1.73 -13.56
N PHE A 129 -4.16 -2.94 -13.29
CA PHE A 129 -3.31 -4.12 -13.08
C PHE A 129 -3.77 -5.27 -13.96
N MET A 130 -2.85 -6.14 -14.36
CA MET A 130 -3.15 -7.30 -15.20
C MET A 130 -3.83 -8.42 -14.41
N LYS A 131 -3.55 -8.52 -13.11
CA LYS A 131 -4.09 -9.56 -12.25
C LYS A 131 -4.33 -9.02 -10.84
N ILE A 132 -5.45 -9.43 -10.24
CA ILE A 132 -5.78 -9.15 -8.84
C ILE A 132 -6.14 -10.46 -8.16
N ASP A 133 -5.42 -10.78 -7.09
CA ASP A 133 -5.72 -11.88 -6.19
C ASP A 133 -6.24 -11.34 -4.86
N VAL A 134 -7.25 -11.99 -4.30
CA VAL A 134 -7.79 -11.65 -2.98
C VAL A 134 -7.27 -12.68 -1.98
N PHE A 135 -6.51 -12.25 -1.01
CA PHE A 135 -5.88 -13.10 0.00
C PHE A 135 -6.47 -12.84 1.38
N LYS A 136 -6.97 -13.87 2.01
CA LYS A 136 -7.40 -13.84 3.41
C LYS A 136 -6.39 -14.58 4.27
N PRO A 137 -5.65 -13.87 5.18
CA PRO A 137 -4.68 -14.53 6.05
C PRO A 137 -5.34 -15.57 6.96
N ALA A 138 -4.68 -16.71 7.18
CA ALA A 138 -5.16 -17.77 8.08
C ALA A 138 -5.23 -17.28 9.54
N SER A 139 -4.41 -16.32 9.92
CA SER A 139 -4.41 -15.65 11.24
C SER A 139 -5.55 -14.67 11.43
N SER A 140 -6.23 -14.27 10.35
CA SER A 140 -7.40 -13.41 10.43
C SER A 140 -8.56 -14.15 11.11
N LYS A 141 -9.24 -13.48 12.06
CA LYS A 141 -10.43 -14.07 12.69
C LYS A 141 -11.44 -14.46 11.60
N LYS A 142 -12.03 -15.65 11.69
CA LYS A 142 -12.99 -16.17 10.67
C LYS A 142 -14.13 -15.19 10.35
N LYS A 143 -14.51 -14.33 11.32
CA LYS A 143 -15.56 -13.32 11.19
C LYS A 143 -15.05 -11.95 10.69
N SER A 144 -13.74 -11.76 10.52
CA SER A 144 -13.18 -10.52 10.02
C SER A 144 -13.42 -10.39 8.51
N ASN A 145 -13.86 -9.22 8.06
CA ASN A 145 -13.98 -8.90 6.64
C ASN A 145 -12.65 -8.42 6.02
N GLU A 146 -11.56 -8.45 6.79
CA GLU A 146 -10.23 -8.04 6.35
C GLU A 146 -9.65 -9.02 5.34
N VAL A 147 -9.19 -8.50 4.24
CA VAL A 147 -8.46 -9.21 3.18
C VAL A 147 -7.29 -8.35 2.70
N TYR A 148 -6.37 -8.95 1.95
CA TYR A 148 -5.37 -8.23 1.20
C TYR A 148 -5.64 -8.40 -0.30
N LEU A 149 -5.57 -7.28 -1.02
CA LEU A 149 -5.63 -7.25 -2.48
C LEU A 149 -4.19 -7.26 -2.99
N ILE A 150 -3.85 -8.29 -3.77
CA ILE A 150 -2.54 -8.48 -4.39
C ILE A 150 -2.71 -8.14 -5.86
N CYS A 151 -2.28 -6.94 -6.26
CA CYS A 151 -2.42 -6.40 -7.61
C CYS A 151 -1.08 -6.52 -8.32
N ILE A 152 -1.03 -7.32 -9.37
CA ILE A 152 0.19 -7.75 -10.05
C ILE A 152 0.22 -7.16 -11.45
N ASP A 153 1.42 -6.77 -11.88
CA ASP A 153 1.71 -6.31 -13.23
C ASP A 153 0.95 -5.02 -13.55
N PHE A 154 1.42 -3.92 -12.95
CA PHE A 154 0.87 -2.58 -13.16
C PHE A 154 0.97 -2.21 -14.64
N LYS A 155 -0.14 -1.79 -15.23
CA LYS A 155 -0.22 -1.38 -16.63
C LYS A 155 0.44 -0.03 -16.85
N ASP A 156 0.99 0.16 -18.05
CA ASP A 156 1.60 1.41 -18.48
C ASP A 156 0.52 2.44 -18.85
#